data_1b3174e8b454fdba7ed8431d0ec09273
#
_entry.id   1b3174e8b454fdba7ed8431d0ec09273
#
_cell.length_a   1.000
_cell.length_b   1.000
_cell.length_c   1.000
_cell.angle_alpha   90.00
_cell.angle_beta   90.00
_cell.angle_gamma   90.00
#
_symmetry.space_group_name_H-M   'P 1'
#
loop_
_entity.id
_entity.type
_entity.pdbx_description
1 polymer ?
#
loop_
_entity_poly.entity_id
_entity_poly.type
_entity_poly.pdbx_seq_one_letter_code
_entity_poly.pdbx_strand_id
1 'polypeptide(L)'
;SSLLVLVSLACRPDGPTKPPKDPCADFEVEIERFWSASIKAKVLDRGGEVALARRSGVTNKMDRISEDWVRMRTSVCKDHFVRGTIDQQQYAARVQCFDDRLDRQRTLATALTADGGSDLTALESAIDELLAAPASCASPAE
;
A
#
# COMPACT_ATOMS: atom_id res chain seq x y z
N SER A 1 -4.40 50.16 51.83
CA SER A 1 -3.69 50.01 50.56
C SER A 1 -3.84 48.57 50.05
N SER A 2 -4.77 48.31 49.14
CA SER A 2 -4.99 47.02 48.53
C SER A 2 -4.12 46.90 47.28
N LEU A 3 -3.15 46.02 47.32
CA LEU A 3 -2.36 45.64 46.15
C LEU A 3 -3.15 44.60 45.35
N LEU A 4 -3.69 45.01 44.21
CA LEU A 4 -4.25 44.13 43.20
C LEU A 4 -3.10 43.49 42.43
N VAL A 5 -2.84 42.20 42.71
CA VAL A 5 -1.94 41.38 41.89
C VAL A 5 -2.71 40.93 40.65
N LEU A 6 -2.44 41.60 39.53
CA LEU A 6 -2.88 41.16 38.21
C LEU A 6 -2.05 39.93 37.81
N VAL A 7 -2.62 38.74 37.97
CA VAL A 7 -2.09 37.53 37.39
C VAL A 7 -2.43 37.57 35.91
N SER A 8 -1.45 38.00 35.11
CA SER A 8 -1.52 37.82 33.65
C SER A 8 -1.40 36.35 33.34
N LEU A 9 -2.53 35.69 33.05
CA LEU A 9 -2.53 34.40 32.36
C LEU A 9 -2.04 34.65 30.94
N ALA A 10 -0.73 34.56 30.74
CA ALA A 10 -0.16 34.47 29.42
C ALA A 10 -0.52 33.10 28.87
N CYS A 11 -1.49 33.05 27.96
CA CYS A 11 -1.61 31.89 27.04
C CYS A 11 -0.30 31.79 26.28
N ARG A 12 0.56 30.85 26.67
CA ARG A 12 1.70 30.48 25.82
C ARG A 12 1.13 29.90 24.55
N PRO A 13 1.43 30.44 23.36
CA PRO A 13 1.17 29.69 22.13
C PRO A 13 2.00 28.41 22.22
N ASP A 14 1.35 27.30 22.31
CA ASP A 14 2.02 26.03 22.12
C ASP A 14 2.84 26.14 20.83
N GLY A 15 4.10 25.64 20.84
CA GLY A 15 5.00 25.73 19.71
C GLY A 15 4.37 25.13 18.44
N PRO A 16 5.00 25.27 17.23
CA PRO A 16 4.39 24.86 15.99
C PRO A 16 3.92 23.42 16.10
N THR A 17 2.60 23.22 16.21
CA THR A 17 1.97 21.92 16.10
C THR A 17 2.26 21.40 14.70
N LYS A 18 2.88 20.22 14.62
CA LYS A 18 2.99 19.52 13.32
C LYS A 18 1.60 19.42 12.72
N PRO A 19 1.42 19.77 11.43
CA PRO A 19 0.13 19.54 10.78
C PRO A 19 -0.27 18.08 10.98
N PRO A 20 -1.56 17.77 11.20
CA PRO A 20 -2.01 16.40 11.32
C PRO A 20 -1.58 15.62 10.07
N LYS A 21 -1.03 14.40 10.27
CA LYS A 21 -0.63 13.55 9.17
C LYS A 21 -1.84 13.27 8.28
N ASP A 22 -1.67 13.45 6.97
CA ASP A 22 -2.69 13.09 5.98
C ASP A 22 -2.97 11.58 6.08
N PRO A 23 -4.19 11.14 6.43
CA PRO A 23 -4.51 9.72 6.55
C PRO A 23 -4.45 8.98 5.21
N CYS A 24 -4.42 9.70 4.09
CA CYS A 24 -4.40 9.16 2.74
C CYS A 24 -3.02 9.24 2.08
N ALA A 25 -1.98 9.57 2.82
CA ALA A 25 -0.61 9.61 2.33
C ALA A 25 0.15 8.31 2.65
N ASP A 26 1.23 8.09 1.91
CA ASP A 26 2.27 7.11 2.22
C ASP A 26 1.86 5.62 2.17
N PHE A 27 0.82 5.26 1.41
CA PHE A 27 0.44 3.85 1.22
C PHE A 27 1.52 3.02 0.50
N GLU A 28 2.39 3.64 -0.26
CA GLU A 28 3.56 3.01 -0.90
C GLU A 28 4.51 2.36 0.12
N VAL A 29 4.57 2.86 1.34
CA VAL A 29 5.39 2.29 2.42
C VAL A 29 4.98 0.85 2.73
N GLU A 30 3.70 0.52 2.64
CA GLU A 30 3.20 -0.85 2.84
C GLU A 30 3.74 -1.82 1.78
N ILE A 31 3.82 -1.35 0.53
CA ILE A 31 4.38 -2.12 -0.60
C ILE A 31 5.90 -2.30 -0.43
N GLU A 32 6.62 -1.25 -0.07
CA GLU A 32 8.08 -1.27 0.05
C GLU A 32 8.58 -2.27 1.09
N ARG A 33 7.78 -2.62 2.08
CA ARG A 33 8.13 -3.62 3.11
C ARG A 33 8.39 -5.01 2.53
N PHE A 34 7.77 -5.37 1.42
CA PHE A 34 7.92 -6.68 0.79
C PHE A 34 8.26 -6.63 -0.70
N TRP A 35 8.16 -5.48 -1.34
CA TRP A 35 8.45 -5.27 -2.76
C TRP A 35 9.30 -4.01 -2.95
N SER A 36 10.51 -4.04 -2.42
CA SER A 36 11.51 -2.96 -2.53
C SER A 36 12.43 -3.18 -3.73
N ALA A 37 13.23 -2.17 -4.06
CA ALA A 37 14.24 -2.27 -5.11
C ALA A 37 15.22 -3.43 -4.86
N SER A 38 15.61 -3.68 -3.62
CA SER A 38 16.52 -4.78 -3.27
C SER A 38 15.87 -6.15 -3.46
N ILE A 39 14.59 -6.27 -3.17
CA ILE A 39 13.82 -7.52 -3.38
C ILE A 39 13.65 -7.80 -4.87
N LYS A 40 13.32 -6.78 -5.68
CA LYS A 40 13.26 -6.91 -7.14
C LYS A 40 14.58 -7.37 -7.73
N ALA A 41 15.69 -6.79 -7.27
CA ALA A 41 17.02 -7.21 -7.70
C ALA A 41 17.30 -8.69 -7.41
N LYS A 42 16.90 -9.19 -6.26
CA LYS A 42 17.00 -10.62 -5.92
C LYS A 42 16.18 -11.51 -6.85
N VAL A 43 14.98 -11.08 -7.23
CA VAL A 43 14.13 -11.81 -8.17
C VAL A 43 14.79 -11.89 -9.55
N LEU A 44 15.33 -10.75 -10.04
CA LEU A 44 15.97 -10.66 -11.34
C LEU A 44 17.28 -11.46 -11.43
N ASP A 45 18.01 -11.56 -10.33
CA ASP A 45 19.32 -12.21 -10.27
C ASP A 45 19.25 -13.75 -10.29
N ARG A 46 18.06 -14.32 -10.15
CA ARG A 46 17.87 -15.76 -10.09
C ARG A 46 17.76 -16.38 -11.48
N GLY A 47 18.53 -17.42 -11.73
CA GLY A 47 18.35 -18.32 -12.90
C GLY A 47 19.07 -17.92 -14.17
N GLY A 48 19.96 -16.93 -14.18
CA GLY A 48 20.78 -16.57 -15.34
C GLY A 48 20.01 -15.90 -16.48
N GLU A 49 20.65 -15.76 -17.65
CA GLU A 49 20.14 -14.96 -18.77
C GLU A 49 18.84 -15.50 -19.38
N VAL A 50 18.68 -16.82 -19.47
CA VAL A 50 17.47 -17.43 -20.05
C VAL A 50 16.21 -17.14 -19.24
N ALA A 51 16.34 -17.09 -17.91
CA ALA A 51 15.25 -16.79 -17.01
C ALA A 51 15.00 -15.27 -16.81
N LEU A 52 15.96 -14.44 -17.23
CA LEU A 52 15.93 -12.99 -16.97
C LEU A 52 14.72 -12.31 -17.64
N ALA A 53 14.44 -12.61 -18.90
CA ALA A 53 13.31 -12.02 -19.62
C ALA A 53 11.98 -12.35 -18.95
N ARG A 54 11.80 -13.61 -18.53
CA ARG A 54 10.61 -14.09 -17.85
C ARG A 54 10.47 -13.46 -16.46
N ARG A 55 11.54 -13.35 -15.71
CA ARG A 55 11.57 -12.72 -14.39
C ARG A 55 11.35 -11.20 -14.47
N SER A 56 11.87 -10.53 -15.51
CA SER A 56 11.58 -9.14 -15.80
C SER A 56 10.09 -8.92 -16.06
N GLY A 57 9.45 -9.80 -16.83
CA GLY A 57 8.01 -9.76 -17.06
C GLY A 57 7.19 -9.88 -15.76
N VAL A 58 7.56 -10.82 -14.90
CA VAL A 58 6.94 -11.01 -13.57
C VAL A 58 7.14 -9.78 -12.69
N THR A 59 8.35 -9.23 -12.65
CA THR A 59 8.67 -8.03 -11.87
C THR A 59 7.85 -6.82 -12.35
N ASN A 60 7.72 -6.63 -13.65
CA ASN A 60 6.90 -5.55 -14.21
C ASN A 60 5.42 -5.70 -13.85
N LYS A 61 4.87 -6.91 -13.86
CA LYS A 61 3.50 -7.18 -13.42
C LYS A 61 3.31 -6.88 -11.94
N MET A 62 4.24 -7.28 -11.09
CA MET A 62 4.20 -6.97 -9.66
C MET A 62 4.28 -5.47 -9.40
N ASP A 63 5.07 -4.72 -10.17
CA ASP A 63 5.11 -3.26 -10.10
C ASP A 63 3.76 -2.65 -10.45
N ARG A 64 3.10 -3.11 -11.50
CA ARG A 64 1.76 -2.63 -11.88
C ARG A 64 0.71 -2.93 -10.82
N ILE A 65 0.73 -4.13 -10.24
CA ILE A 65 -0.15 -4.49 -9.12
C ILE A 65 0.07 -3.53 -7.96
N SER A 66 1.32 -3.21 -7.63
CA SER A 66 1.70 -2.29 -6.56
C SER A 66 1.20 -0.88 -6.82
N GLU A 67 1.43 -0.36 -8.01
CA GLU A 67 0.99 0.99 -8.41
C GLU A 67 -0.54 1.11 -8.39
N ASP A 68 -1.24 0.12 -8.92
CA ASP A 68 -2.70 0.08 -8.92
C ASP A 68 -3.25 0.00 -7.48
N TRP A 69 -2.65 -0.81 -6.63
CA TRP A 69 -3.05 -0.92 -5.23
C TRP A 69 -2.92 0.42 -4.50
N VAL A 70 -1.77 1.08 -4.61
CA VAL A 70 -1.51 2.38 -3.97
C VAL A 70 -2.50 3.43 -4.48
N ARG A 71 -2.69 3.52 -5.80
CA ARG A 71 -3.60 4.49 -6.41
C ARG A 71 -5.04 4.30 -5.94
N MET A 72 -5.54 3.08 -5.97
CA MET A 72 -6.92 2.79 -5.59
C MET A 72 -7.13 2.88 -4.09
N ARG A 73 -6.17 2.42 -3.28
CA ARG A 73 -6.21 2.56 -1.83
C ARG A 73 -6.26 4.02 -1.40
N THR A 74 -5.46 4.86 -2.06
CA THR A 74 -5.45 6.31 -1.84
C THR A 74 -6.79 6.94 -2.24
N SER A 75 -7.36 6.54 -3.37
CA SER A 75 -8.64 7.06 -3.85
C SER A 75 -9.79 6.72 -2.89
N VAL A 76 -9.87 5.50 -2.41
CA VAL A 76 -10.90 5.06 -1.43
C VAL A 76 -10.74 5.80 -0.10
N CYS A 77 -9.51 6.03 0.35
CA CYS A 77 -9.24 6.85 1.52
C CYS A 77 -9.79 8.27 1.36
N LYS A 78 -9.53 8.90 0.22
CA LYS A 78 -10.05 10.24 -0.09
C LYS A 78 -11.56 10.27 -0.24
N ASP A 79 -12.19 9.21 -0.76
CA ASP A 79 -13.64 9.11 -0.82
C ASP A 79 -14.28 9.21 0.55
N HIS A 80 -13.63 8.64 1.56
CA HIS A 80 -14.12 8.72 2.94
C HIS A 80 -13.72 10.02 3.65
N PHE A 81 -12.43 10.35 3.68
CA PHE A 81 -11.91 11.45 4.50
C PHE A 81 -12.00 12.84 3.83
N VAL A 82 -12.00 12.91 2.52
CA VAL A 82 -11.95 14.17 1.77
C VAL A 82 -13.28 14.47 1.08
N ARG A 83 -13.79 13.52 0.29
CA ARG A 83 -15.01 13.71 -0.50
C ARG A 83 -16.29 13.42 0.28
N GLY A 84 -16.22 12.59 1.32
CA GLY A 84 -17.38 12.19 2.11
C GLY A 84 -18.40 11.37 1.31
N THR A 85 -17.98 10.69 0.25
CA THR A 85 -18.85 9.92 -0.65
C THR A 85 -19.15 8.51 -0.16
N ILE A 86 -18.36 8.00 0.78
CA ILE A 86 -18.58 6.71 1.43
C ILE A 86 -18.57 6.86 2.96
N ASP A 87 -19.40 6.10 3.63
CA ASP A 87 -19.45 6.09 5.08
C ASP A 87 -18.35 5.22 5.72
N GLN A 88 -18.28 5.20 7.04
CA GLN A 88 -17.28 4.45 7.78
C GLN A 88 -17.38 2.94 7.54
N GLN A 89 -18.60 2.40 7.42
CA GLN A 89 -18.80 0.96 7.19
C GLN A 89 -18.36 0.56 5.79
N GLN A 90 -18.70 1.34 4.79
CA GLN A 90 -18.24 1.14 3.40
C GLN A 90 -16.72 1.24 3.30
N TYR A 91 -16.14 2.24 3.96
CA TYR A 91 -14.69 2.42 4.01
C TYR A 91 -13.99 1.21 4.64
N ALA A 92 -14.46 0.74 5.81
CA ALA A 92 -13.89 -0.41 6.49
C ALA A 92 -13.94 -1.68 5.62
N ALA A 93 -15.06 -1.93 4.93
CA ALA A 93 -15.20 -3.07 4.02
C ALA A 93 -14.23 -3.02 2.84
N ARG A 94 -14.04 -1.84 2.26
CA ARG A 94 -13.08 -1.65 1.16
C ARG A 94 -11.64 -1.78 1.61
N VAL A 95 -11.30 -1.25 2.78
CA VAL A 95 -9.96 -1.42 3.38
C VAL A 95 -9.64 -2.90 3.60
N GLN A 96 -10.59 -3.67 4.12
CA GLN A 96 -10.40 -5.11 4.31
C GLN A 96 -10.09 -5.83 2.99
N CYS A 97 -10.79 -5.47 1.92
CA CYS A 97 -10.53 -6.00 0.59
C CYS A 97 -9.11 -5.66 0.11
N PHE A 98 -8.65 -4.42 0.29
CA PHE A 98 -7.29 -4.00 -0.05
C PHE A 98 -6.23 -4.71 0.79
N ASP A 99 -6.49 -4.94 2.08
CA ASP A 99 -5.58 -5.68 2.96
C ASP A 99 -5.45 -7.15 2.52
N ASP A 100 -6.54 -7.80 2.13
CA ASP A 100 -6.52 -9.16 1.61
C ASP A 100 -5.72 -9.26 0.30
N ARG A 101 -5.84 -8.27 -0.58
CA ARG A 101 -5.03 -8.20 -1.80
C ARG A 101 -3.56 -7.96 -1.51
N LEU A 102 -3.26 -7.12 -0.55
CA LEU A 102 -1.88 -6.85 -0.11
C LEU A 102 -1.21 -8.12 0.43
N ASP A 103 -1.94 -8.89 1.22
CA ASP A 103 -1.46 -10.17 1.75
C ASP A 103 -1.17 -11.18 0.65
N ARG A 104 -2.01 -11.26 -0.38
CA ARG A 104 -1.75 -12.10 -1.56
C ARG A 104 -0.50 -11.66 -2.30
N GLN A 105 -0.33 -10.37 -2.51
CA GLN A 105 0.86 -9.81 -3.17
C GLN A 105 2.12 -10.10 -2.36
N ARG A 106 2.07 -9.94 -1.04
CA ARG A 106 3.18 -10.27 -0.12
C ARG A 106 3.56 -11.74 -0.22
N THR A 107 2.60 -12.64 -0.25
CA THR A 107 2.81 -14.09 -0.41
C THR A 107 3.51 -14.38 -1.73
N LEU A 108 3.09 -13.74 -2.83
CA LEU A 108 3.73 -13.90 -4.14
C LEU A 108 5.17 -13.37 -4.15
N ALA A 109 5.42 -12.22 -3.53
CA ALA A 109 6.77 -11.67 -3.42
C ALA A 109 7.70 -12.61 -2.62
N THR A 110 7.21 -13.17 -1.53
CA THR A 110 7.94 -14.16 -0.73
C THR A 110 8.26 -15.41 -1.54
N ALA A 111 7.32 -15.94 -2.30
CA ALA A 111 7.52 -17.11 -3.16
C ALA A 111 8.52 -16.83 -4.28
N LEU A 112 8.51 -15.64 -4.88
CA LEU A 112 9.46 -15.22 -5.92
C LEU A 112 10.90 -15.13 -5.41
N THR A 113 11.09 -14.86 -4.13
CA THR A 113 12.41 -14.71 -3.48
C THR A 113 12.85 -15.94 -2.69
N ALA A 114 11.98 -16.96 -2.55
CA ALA A 114 12.30 -18.18 -1.80
C ALA A 114 13.40 -18.99 -2.48
N ASP A 115 14.32 -19.52 -1.67
CA ASP A 115 15.34 -20.48 -2.14
C ASP A 115 14.69 -21.83 -2.42
N GLY A 116 15.05 -22.49 -3.55
CA GLY A 116 14.63 -23.84 -3.87
C GLY A 116 13.57 -23.97 -4.96
N GLY A 117 13.34 -22.94 -5.75
CA GLY A 117 12.60 -23.06 -7.01
C GLY A 117 11.11 -23.25 -6.86
N SER A 118 10.42 -22.21 -6.42
CA SER A 118 8.97 -22.13 -6.64
C SER A 118 8.66 -22.28 -8.13
N ASP A 119 7.61 -23.01 -8.47
CA ASP A 119 7.13 -23.13 -9.85
C ASP A 119 6.74 -21.74 -10.37
N LEU A 120 7.57 -21.19 -11.24
CA LEU A 120 7.37 -19.85 -11.80
C LEU A 120 6.08 -19.77 -12.61
N THR A 121 5.67 -20.86 -13.27
CA THR A 121 4.43 -20.93 -14.06
C THR A 121 3.20 -20.73 -13.14
N ALA A 122 3.16 -21.41 -12.00
CA ALA A 122 2.08 -21.26 -11.03
C ALA A 122 2.06 -19.83 -10.43
N LEU A 123 3.23 -19.26 -10.15
CA LEU A 123 3.34 -17.88 -9.67
C LEU A 123 2.89 -16.86 -10.71
N GLU A 124 3.27 -17.03 -11.97
CA GLU A 124 2.81 -16.17 -13.06
C GLU A 124 1.28 -16.20 -13.20
N SER A 125 0.66 -17.36 -13.10
CA SER A 125 -0.80 -17.50 -13.14
C SER A 125 -1.46 -16.74 -11.99
N ALA A 126 -0.95 -16.89 -10.78
CA ALA A 126 -1.47 -16.18 -9.60
C ALA A 126 -1.28 -14.65 -9.71
N ILE A 127 -0.16 -14.21 -10.27
CA ILE A 127 0.11 -12.79 -10.53
C ILE A 127 -0.86 -12.25 -11.58
N ASP A 128 -1.11 -12.98 -12.65
CA ASP A 128 -2.07 -12.59 -13.68
C ASP A 128 -3.50 -12.48 -13.15
N GLU A 129 -3.91 -13.38 -12.28
CA GLU A 129 -5.21 -13.27 -11.58
C GLU A 129 -5.30 -12.01 -10.72
N LEU A 130 -4.25 -11.69 -9.98
CA LEU A 130 -4.22 -10.50 -9.13
C LEU A 130 -4.21 -9.22 -9.98
N LEU A 131 -3.53 -9.22 -11.11
CA LEU A 131 -3.47 -8.09 -12.05
C LEU A 131 -4.81 -7.85 -12.76
N ALA A 132 -5.57 -8.90 -13.08
CA ALA A 132 -6.80 -8.84 -13.85
C ALA A 132 -7.99 -8.21 -13.10
N ALA A 133 -7.96 -8.13 -11.77
CA ALA A 133 -9.07 -7.66 -10.95
C ALA A 133 -8.70 -6.46 -10.03
N PRO A 134 -8.07 -5.39 -10.57
CA PRO A 134 -7.60 -4.30 -9.72
C PRO A 134 -8.74 -3.48 -9.10
N ALA A 135 -9.87 -3.35 -9.78
CA ALA A 135 -10.98 -2.48 -9.36
C ALA A 135 -11.95 -3.14 -8.35
N SER A 136 -11.79 -4.43 -8.04
CA SER A 136 -12.76 -5.18 -7.22
C SER A 136 -12.93 -4.63 -5.80
N CYS A 137 -11.90 -4.02 -5.23
CA CYS A 137 -11.96 -3.43 -3.90
C CYS A 137 -12.50 -1.99 -3.89
N ALA A 138 -12.40 -1.26 -5.00
CA ALA A 138 -12.90 0.10 -5.12
C ALA A 138 -14.43 0.15 -5.28
N SER A 139 -15.02 -0.91 -5.85
CA SER A 139 -16.46 -1.07 -6.03
C SER A 139 -16.82 -2.52 -5.71
N PRO A 140 -16.88 -2.90 -4.43
CA PRO A 140 -17.30 -4.25 -4.07
C PRO A 140 -18.70 -4.52 -4.60
N ALA A 141 -18.90 -5.68 -5.17
CA ALA A 141 -20.21 -6.13 -5.60
C ALA A 141 -21.19 -6.08 -4.42
N GLU A 142 -22.29 -5.42 -4.64
CA GLU A 142 -23.40 -5.39 -3.68
C GLU A 142 -23.99 -6.80 -3.51
#